data_d73a4f7918512fa051cfb94a81e8a31d
#
_entry.id   d73a4f7918512fa051cfb94a81e8a31d
#
_cell.length_a   1.000
_cell.length_b   1.000
_cell.length_c   1.000
_cell.angle_alpha   90.00
_cell.angle_beta   90.00
_cell.angle_gamma   90.00
#
_symmetry.space_group_name_H-M   'P 1'
#
loop_
_entity.id
_entity.type
_entity.pdbx_description
1 polymer ?
#
loop_
_entity_poly.entity_id
_entity_poly.type
_entity_poly.pdbx_seq_one_letter_code
_entity_poly.pdbx_strand_id
1 'polypeptide(L)'
;MNFKTTYKIPLLCLFFLMACKTTKPTLFVSKSPISIESPYFQSWVAGIQGGGSGVDVFLPVKDLKNITPDSLHFRGQRAKVIYKDQYITARFQTPDNQLEKVILSNEPLAEANNKLLPLGDNSPFDLPKNTCVLSYRLNNKRYYYKILDLTKSNFTPYPSSPPPTH
;
A
#
# COMPACT_ATOMS: atom_id res chain seq x y z
N MET A 1 -16.65 -55.27 37.43
CA MET A 1 -16.43 -54.79 36.05
C MET A 1 -16.51 -53.24 36.08
N ASN A 2 -15.34 -52.58 36.12
CA ASN A 2 -15.23 -51.11 36.34
C ASN A 2 -15.20 -50.35 35.04
N PHE A 3 -16.31 -49.68 34.73
CA PHE A 3 -16.46 -48.74 33.60
C PHE A 3 -16.25 -47.28 34.08
N LYS A 4 -15.02 -46.88 34.32
CA LYS A 4 -14.73 -45.49 34.78
C LYS A 4 -13.51 -44.84 34.12
N THR A 5 -13.20 -45.13 32.84
CA THR A 5 -11.97 -44.57 32.29
C THR A 5 -12.10 -43.90 30.91
N THR A 6 -13.28 -43.55 30.42
CA THR A 6 -13.45 -43.14 29.00
C THR A 6 -13.76 -41.66 28.76
N TYR A 7 -13.84 -40.80 29.76
CA TYR A 7 -14.25 -39.38 29.55
C TYR A 7 -13.12 -38.33 29.71
N LYS A 8 -11.88 -38.75 29.89
CA LYS A 8 -10.77 -37.78 30.10
C LYS A 8 -10.05 -37.39 28.83
N ILE A 9 -10.18 -38.12 27.74
CA ILE A 9 -9.45 -37.85 26.48
C ILE A 9 -10.09 -36.78 25.59
N PRO A 10 -11.43 -36.64 25.45
CA PRO A 10 -11.99 -35.60 24.57
C PRO A 10 -11.88 -34.17 25.12
N LEU A 11 -11.71 -33.99 26.43
CA LEU A 11 -11.62 -32.65 27.03
C LEU A 11 -10.25 -31.99 26.78
N LEU A 12 -9.19 -32.77 26.54
CA LEU A 12 -7.84 -32.25 26.27
C LEU A 12 -7.69 -31.73 24.84
N CYS A 13 -8.46 -32.24 23.89
CA CYS A 13 -8.41 -31.79 22.47
C CYS A 13 -9.08 -30.43 22.23
N LEU A 14 -9.95 -29.97 23.14
CA LEU A 14 -10.68 -28.70 22.96
C LEU A 14 -9.81 -27.47 23.27
N PHE A 15 -8.69 -27.63 23.94
CA PHE A 15 -7.78 -26.53 24.31
C PHE A 15 -6.79 -26.12 23.23
N PHE A 16 -6.66 -26.87 22.13
CA PHE A 16 -5.67 -26.58 21.07
C PHE A 16 -6.17 -25.65 19.96
N LEU A 17 -7.42 -25.18 19.99
CA LEU A 17 -7.97 -24.32 18.93
C LEU A 17 -7.91 -22.81 19.24
N MET A 18 -7.31 -22.39 20.31
CA MET A 18 -6.95 -20.98 20.52
C MET A 18 -5.65 -20.66 19.78
N ALA A 19 -5.67 -20.76 18.45
CA ALA A 19 -4.65 -20.16 17.60
C ALA A 19 -4.71 -18.64 17.78
N CYS A 20 -3.86 -18.13 18.67
CA CYS A 20 -3.62 -16.71 18.84
C CYS A 20 -3.27 -16.11 17.46
N LYS A 21 -4.15 -15.31 16.89
CA LYS A 21 -3.78 -14.34 15.85
C LYS A 21 -2.79 -13.39 16.50
N THR A 22 -1.51 -13.65 16.33
CA THR A 22 -0.44 -12.76 16.76
C THR A 22 -0.47 -11.54 15.83
N THR A 23 -1.31 -10.56 16.14
CA THR A 23 -1.24 -9.23 15.55
C THR A 23 0.10 -8.64 15.96
N LYS A 24 1.05 -8.59 15.03
CA LYS A 24 2.33 -7.93 15.26
C LYS A 24 2.03 -6.50 15.69
N PRO A 25 2.53 -6.04 16.85
CA PRO A 25 2.26 -4.69 17.29
C PRO A 25 2.75 -3.70 16.24
N THR A 26 1.85 -2.86 15.75
CA THR A 26 2.20 -1.82 14.80
C THR A 26 2.82 -0.66 15.57
N LEU A 27 4.13 -0.46 15.44
CA LEU A 27 4.87 0.58 16.15
C LEU A 27 4.64 1.95 15.50
N PHE A 28 3.52 2.59 15.83
CA PHE A 28 3.30 3.98 15.46
C PHE A 28 4.11 4.91 16.36
N VAL A 29 4.76 5.89 15.73
CA VAL A 29 5.46 6.98 16.42
C VAL A 29 4.69 8.28 16.25
N SER A 30 4.62 9.08 17.33
CA SER A 30 3.94 10.37 17.33
C SER A 30 4.81 11.50 16.76
N LYS A 31 6.14 11.37 16.85
CA LYS A 31 7.09 12.38 16.35
C LYS A 31 7.64 11.95 15.01
N SER A 32 7.71 12.90 14.06
CA SER A 32 8.35 12.64 12.76
C SER A 32 9.81 12.22 12.94
N PRO A 33 10.23 11.11 12.31
CA PRO A 33 11.64 10.69 12.34
C PRO A 33 12.56 11.60 11.53
N ILE A 34 12.01 12.30 10.54
CA ILE A 34 12.70 13.18 9.59
C ILE A 34 11.88 14.45 9.40
N SER A 35 12.51 15.52 8.86
CA SER A 35 11.80 16.74 8.49
C SER A 35 11.10 16.52 7.16
N ILE A 36 9.77 16.62 7.13
CA ILE A 36 8.94 16.54 5.93
C ILE A 36 8.32 17.92 5.74
N GLU A 37 8.52 18.51 4.56
CA GLU A 37 8.05 19.86 4.23
C GLU A 37 6.94 19.80 3.18
N SER A 38 5.76 20.34 3.51
CA SER A 38 4.64 20.48 2.55
C SER A 38 4.36 19.21 1.73
N PRO A 39 3.98 18.08 2.36
CA PRO A 39 3.71 16.84 1.66
C PRO A 39 2.49 17.01 0.75
N TYR A 40 2.55 16.43 -0.46
CA TYR A 40 1.48 16.57 -1.45
C TYR A 40 1.27 15.28 -2.25
N PHE A 41 0.13 15.22 -2.94
CA PHE A 41 -0.14 14.18 -3.91
C PHE A 41 -0.64 14.77 -5.23
N GLN A 42 -0.38 14.05 -6.32
CA GLN A 42 -0.74 14.44 -7.67
C GLN A 42 -1.39 13.26 -8.40
N SER A 43 -2.55 13.48 -9.01
CA SER A 43 -3.17 12.47 -9.87
C SER A 43 -2.51 12.49 -11.26
N TRP A 44 -2.43 11.33 -11.89
CA TRP A 44 -1.95 11.19 -13.26
C TRP A 44 -2.85 10.25 -14.07
N VAL A 45 -2.93 10.48 -15.37
CA VAL A 45 -3.60 9.61 -16.33
C VAL A 45 -2.67 9.50 -17.53
N ALA A 46 -2.43 8.28 -17.99
CA ALA A 46 -1.64 8.08 -19.21
C ALA A 46 -2.35 8.68 -20.43
N GLY A 47 -1.58 9.29 -21.33
CA GLY A 47 -2.12 9.93 -22.54
C GLY A 47 -2.63 8.95 -23.60
N ILE A 48 -2.51 7.64 -23.38
CA ILE A 48 -3.01 6.59 -24.24
C ILE A 48 -4.10 5.78 -23.52
N GLN A 49 -5.10 5.32 -24.28
CA GLN A 49 -6.13 4.45 -23.75
C GLN A 49 -5.50 3.15 -23.23
N GLY A 50 -5.90 2.75 -22.02
CA GLY A 50 -5.35 1.56 -21.37
C GLY A 50 -3.96 1.71 -20.75
N GLY A 51 -3.38 2.90 -20.81
CA GLY A 51 -2.08 3.18 -20.18
C GLY A 51 -2.13 3.35 -18.68
N GLY A 52 -3.32 3.28 -18.08
CA GLY A 52 -3.53 3.39 -16.65
C GLY A 52 -3.68 4.81 -16.13
N SER A 53 -3.94 4.87 -14.85
CA SER A 53 -4.06 6.12 -14.08
C SER A 53 -3.64 5.87 -12.64
N GLY A 54 -3.46 6.95 -11.88
CA GLY A 54 -3.04 6.78 -10.50
C GLY A 54 -2.84 8.09 -9.75
N VAL A 55 -2.21 7.93 -8.60
CA VAL A 55 -1.81 9.03 -7.73
C VAL A 55 -0.36 8.81 -7.30
N ASP A 56 0.46 9.82 -7.49
CA ASP A 56 1.80 9.88 -6.93
C ASP A 56 1.78 10.72 -5.65
N VAL A 57 2.38 10.19 -4.58
CA VAL A 57 2.56 10.90 -3.32
C VAL A 57 4.02 11.34 -3.23
N PHE A 58 4.22 12.59 -2.85
CA PHE A 58 5.51 13.23 -2.72
C PHE A 58 5.71 13.75 -1.30
N LEU A 59 6.76 13.29 -0.65
CA LEU A 59 7.18 13.77 0.66
C LEU A 59 8.55 14.45 0.50
N PRO A 60 8.60 15.79 0.39
CA PRO A 60 9.87 16.51 0.37
C PRO A 60 10.57 16.37 1.72
N VAL A 61 11.83 15.97 1.73
CA VAL A 61 12.63 15.74 2.94
C VAL A 61 14.03 16.33 2.76
N LYS A 62 14.59 16.92 3.80
CA LYS A 62 15.96 17.45 3.74
C LYS A 62 17.01 16.35 3.72
N ASP A 63 16.84 15.38 4.61
CA ASP A 63 17.70 14.21 4.72
C ASP A 63 16.92 13.05 5.35
N LEU A 64 17.42 11.84 5.16
CA LEU A 64 16.84 10.63 5.75
C LEU A 64 17.39 10.33 7.14
N LYS A 65 18.41 11.07 7.60
CA LYS A 65 19.14 10.76 8.84
C LYS A 65 19.54 9.27 8.87
N ASN A 66 19.05 8.55 9.87
CA ASN A 66 19.36 7.13 10.10
C ASN A 66 18.19 6.21 9.83
N ILE A 67 17.17 6.65 9.08
CA ILE A 67 16.05 5.80 8.69
C ILE A 67 16.20 5.31 7.25
N THR A 68 15.63 4.14 6.99
CA THR A 68 15.45 3.60 5.64
C THR A 68 13.95 3.54 5.33
N PRO A 69 13.43 4.42 4.45
CA PRO A 69 12.05 4.36 4.01
C PRO A 69 11.76 3.01 3.32
N ASP A 70 10.58 2.44 3.55
CA ASP A 70 10.19 1.13 3.02
C ASP A 70 8.98 1.24 2.09
N SER A 71 7.88 1.77 2.60
CA SER A 71 6.64 1.92 1.82
C SER A 71 5.79 3.08 2.32
N LEU A 72 4.90 3.56 1.45
CA LEU A 72 3.80 4.45 1.80
C LEU A 72 2.48 3.71 1.73
N HIS A 73 1.58 4.05 2.65
CA HIS A 73 0.20 3.61 2.67
C HIS A 73 -0.69 4.81 2.43
N PHE A 74 -1.53 4.75 1.41
CA PHE A 74 -2.42 5.84 1.02
C PHE A 74 -3.68 5.28 0.38
N ARG A 75 -4.86 5.78 0.78
CA ARG A 75 -6.17 5.40 0.23
C ARG A 75 -6.39 3.89 0.11
N GLY A 76 -6.06 3.15 1.17
CA GLY A 76 -6.26 1.69 1.22
C GLY A 76 -5.21 0.86 0.49
N GLN A 77 -4.25 1.50 -0.18
CA GLN A 77 -3.17 0.81 -0.90
C GLN A 77 -1.82 1.00 -0.20
N ARG A 78 -0.90 0.09 -0.49
CA ARG A 78 0.50 0.14 -0.10
C ARG A 78 1.38 0.14 -1.34
N ALA A 79 2.36 1.05 -1.39
CA ALA A 79 3.33 1.10 -2.47
C ALA A 79 4.75 1.23 -1.90
N LYS A 80 5.73 0.64 -2.60
CA LYS A 80 7.15 0.85 -2.29
C LYS A 80 7.51 2.30 -2.57
N VAL A 81 8.45 2.83 -1.76
CA VAL A 81 8.95 4.19 -1.96
C VAL A 81 10.25 4.19 -2.75
N ILE A 82 10.46 5.28 -3.48
CA ILE A 82 11.73 5.66 -4.10
C ILE A 82 12.19 6.93 -3.40
N TYR A 83 13.45 6.97 -2.98
CA TYR A 83 14.09 8.18 -2.48
C TYR A 83 15.05 8.70 -3.54
N LYS A 84 14.76 9.88 -4.06
CA LYS A 84 15.59 10.57 -5.04
C LYS A 84 15.37 12.08 -4.94
N ASP A 85 16.43 12.87 -5.15
CA ASP A 85 16.38 14.33 -5.23
C ASP A 85 15.66 14.99 -4.03
N GLN A 86 15.91 14.46 -2.82
CA GLN A 86 15.26 14.90 -1.57
C GLN A 86 13.75 14.66 -1.50
N TYR A 87 13.23 13.74 -2.31
CA TYR A 87 11.85 13.29 -2.26
C TYR A 87 11.74 11.81 -1.91
N ILE A 88 10.86 11.49 -0.98
CA ILE A 88 10.32 10.14 -0.85
C ILE A 88 9.05 10.12 -1.68
N THR A 89 9.02 9.29 -2.74
CA THR A 89 7.88 9.20 -3.65
C THR A 89 7.31 7.79 -3.68
N ALA A 90 6.01 7.68 -3.86
CA ALA A 90 5.33 6.40 -4.10
C ALA A 90 4.21 6.56 -5.11
N ARG A 91 4.07 5.58 -6.01
CA ARG A 91 3.04 5.54 -7.05
C ARG A 91 1.96 4.55 -6.69
N PHE A 92 0.73 5.01 -6.73
CA PHE A 92 -0.48 4.22 -6.49
C PHE A 92 -1.31 4.19 -7.76
N GLN A 93 -1.79 3.03 -8.16
CA GLN A 93 -2.63 2.89 -9.35
C GLN A 93 -4.11 3.03 -8.99
N THR A 94 -4.91 3.56 -9.92
CA THR A 94 -6.37 3.60 -9.83
C THR A 94 -6.98 2.72 -10.93
N PRO A 95 -8.25 2.30 -10.81
CA PRO A 95 -8.89 1.44 -11.82
C PRO A 95 -9.14 2.15 -13.16
N ASP A 96 -9.07 3.48 -13.18
CA ASP A 96 -9.38 4.25 -14.36
C ASP A 96 -8.34 4.07 -15.47
N ASN A 97 -8.75 4.18 -16.73
CA ASN A 97 -7.89 4.09 -17.93
C ASN A 97 -6.99 2.84 -17.96
N GLN A 98 -7.47 1.72 -17.44
CA GLN A 98 -6.81 0.42 -17.58
C GLN A 98 -7.43 -0.36 -18.73
N LEU A 99 -6.63 -1.14 -19.46
CA LEU A 99 -7.18 -2.13 -20.37
C LEU A 99 -7.90 -3.19 -19.53
N GLU A 100 -9.19 -3.33 -19.77
CA GLU A 100 -9.90 -4.51 -19.31
C GLU A 100 -9.20 -5.72 -19.94
N LYS A 101 -8.55 -6.54 -19.15
CA LYS A 101 -8.11 -7.86 -19.58
C LYS A 101 -9.36 -8.76 -19.68
N VAL A 102 -10.17 -8.47 -20.69
CA VAL A 102 -11.27 -9.36 -21.04
C VAL A 102 -10.65 -10.56 -21.73
N ILE A 103 -10.69 -11.70 -21.10
CA ILE A 103 -10.37 -12.96 -21.75
C ILE A 103 -11.61 -13.29 -22.61
N LEU A 104 -11.51 -12.98 -23.91
CA LEU A 104 -12.47 -13.47 -24.89
C LEU A 104 -12.16 -14.95 -25.14
N SER A 105 -12.93 -15.83 -24.55
CA SER A 105 -12.81 -17.27 -24.72
C SER A 105 -14.16 -17.83 -25.15
N ASN A 106 -14.14 -18.80 -26.04
CA ASN A 106 -15.33 -19.57 -26.39
C ASN A 106 -15.81 -20.49 -25.24
N GLU A 107 -15.10 -20.50 -24.11
CA GLU A 107 -15.45 -21.27 -22.92
C GLU A 107 -16.12 -20.36 -21.88
N PRO A 108 -17.41 -20.61 -21.52
CA PRO A 108 -18.14 -19.74 -20.56
C PRO A 108 -17.49 -19.64 -19.16
N LEU A 109 -16.74 -20.66 -18.75
CA LEU A 109 -16.03 -20.67 -17.46
C LEU A 109 -14.78 -19.79 -17.44
N ALA A 110 -14.16 -19.50 -18.56
CA ALA A 110 -12.98 -18.64 -18.64
C ALA A 110 -13.34 -17.17 -18.43
N GLU A 111 -14.53 -16.75 -18.88
CA GLU A 111 -15.02 -15.38 -18.68
C GLU A 111 -15.48 -15.11 -17.25
N ALA A 112 -16.01 -16.13 -16.55
CA ALA A 112 -16.43 -16.03 -15.16
C ALA A 112 -15.25 -15.72 -14.20
N ASN A 113 -14.03 -15.95 -14.61
CA ASN A 113 -12.81 -15.68 -13.85
C ASN A 113 -12.15 -14.33 -14.15
N ASN A 114 -12.78 -13.46 -14.96
CA ASN A 114 -12.35 -12.10 -15.19
C ASN A 114 -12.47 -11.27 -13.90
N LYS A 115 -11.60 -11.53 -12.93
CA LYS A 115 -11.46 -10.69 -11.72
C LYS A 115 -10.56 -9.51 -12.08
N LEU A 116 -11.04 -8.32 -11.74
CA LEU A 116 -10.18 -7.13 -11.67
C LEU A 116 -8.95 -7.48 -10.82
N LEU A 117 -7.77 -7.39 -11.40
CA LEU A 117 -6.53 -7.59 -10.64
C LEU A 117 -6.49 -6.60 -9.48
N PRO A 118 -6.14 -7.05 -8.26
CA PRO A 118 -5.98 -6.12 -7.15
C PRO A 118 -4.92 -5.08 -7.51
N LEU A 119 -5.31 -3.82 -7.45
CA LEU A 119 -4.47 -2.66 -7.77
C LEU A 119 -3.49 -2.42 -6.62
N GLY A 120 -2.40 -3.16 -6.61
CA GLY A 120 -1.35 -3.06 -5.60
C GLY A 120 -1.65 -3.84 -4.31
N ASP A 121 -0.71 -3.81 -3.38
CA ASP A 121 -0.86 -4.42 -2.05
C ASP A 121 -1.86 -3.64 -1.21
N ASN A 122 -2.77 -4.34 -0.54
CA ASN A 122 -3.70 -3.70 0.38
C ASN A 122 -2.98 -3.13 1.61
N SER A 123 -3.36 -1.92 1.99
CA SER A 123 -2.93 -1.31 3.24
C SER A 123 -3.74 -1.88 4.41
N PRO A 124 -3.12 -2.22 5.55
CA PRO A 124 -3.83 -2.61 6.75
C PRO A 124 -4.44 -1.42 7.51
N PHE A 125 -4.23 -0.19 7.02
CA PHE A 125 -4.65 1.04 7.68
C PHE A 125 -5.88 1.63 7.01
N ASP A 126 -6.91 1.93 7.80
CA ASP A 126 -8.02 2.79 7.39
C ASP A 126 -7.62 4.26 7.60
N LEU A 127 -7.45 5.01 6.52
CA LEU A 127 -6.88 6.35 6.52
C LEU A 127 -7.84 7.35 5.85
N PRO A 128 -7.94 8.57 6.40
CA PRO A 128 -8.60 9.68 5.70
C PRO A 128 -7.98 9.95 4.33
N LYS A 129 -8.78 10.53 3.42
CA LYS A 129 -8.41 10.72 2.01
C LYS A 129 -7.09 11.48 1.75
N ASN A 130 -6.71 12.38 2.69
CA ASN A 130 -5.52 13.22 2.59
C ASN A 130 -4.47 12.85 3.65
N THR A 131 -4.46 11.60 4.08
CA THR A 131 -3.53 11.09 5.09
C THR A 131 -2.77 9.92 4.52
N CYS A 132 -1.47 9.88 4.74
CA CYS A 132 -0.67 8.69 4.43
C CYS A 132 0.11 8.20 5.66
N VAL A 133 0.61 6.99 5.58
CA VAL A 133 1.50 6.41 6.58
C VAL A 133 2.79 6.02 5.91
N LEU A 134 3.90 6.57 6.40
CA LEU A 134 5.24 6.17 6.01
C LEU A 134 5.68 4.99 6.88
N SER A 135 6.01 3.87 6.27
CA SER A 135 6.70 2.77 6.92
C SER A 135 8.20 2.90 6.65
N TYR A 136 9.00 2.76 7.70
CA TYR A 136 10.45 2.88 7.62
C TYR A 136 11.14 1.95 8.62
N ARG A 137 12.43 1.72 8.42
CA ARG A 137 13.28 0.98 9.34
C ARG A 137 14.24 1.91 10.05
N LEU A 138 14.39 1.69 11.36
CA LEU A 138 15.40 2.31 12.22
C LEU A 138 15.98 1.19 13.08
N ASN A 139 17.30 1.00 13.05
CA ASN A 139 17.98 -0.07 13.80
C ASN A 139 17.34 -1.45 13.57
N ASN A 140 17.07 -1.78 12.32
CA ASN A 140 16.44 -3.03 11.88
C ASN A 140 14.99 -3.29 12.36
N LYS A 141 14.38 -2.35 13.08
CA LYS A 141 12.97 -2.41 13.51
C LYS A 141 12.11 -1.55 12.59
N ARG A 142 10.89 -2.03 12.27
CA ARG A 142 9.93 -1.30 11.45
C ARG A 142 9.05 -0.42 12.32
N TYR A 143 8.91 0.83 11.89
CA TYR A 143 8.09 1.85 12.50
C TYR A 143 7.15 2.44 11.47
N TYR A 144 6.09 3.10 11.96
CA TYR A 144 5.08 3.75 11.13
C TYR A 144 4.88 5.18 11.62
N TYR A 145 4.90 6.12 10.69
CA TYR A 145 4.62 7.53 10.98
C TYR A 145 3.46 8.01 10.14
N LYS A 146 2.42 8.57 10.81
CA LYS A 146 1.24 9.13 10.15
C LYS A 146 1.50 10.56 9.74
N ILE A 147 1.28 10.87 8.45
CA ILE A 147 1.42 12.19 7.85
C ILE A 147 0.02 12.67 7.49
N LEU A 148 -0.38 13.77 8.10
CA LEU A 148 -1.70 14.37 7.93
C LEU A 148 -1.65 15.47 6.85
N ASP A 149 -2.83 15.84 6.35
CA ASP A 149 -3.06 17.05 5.56
C ASP A 149 -2.20 17.19 4.29
N LEU A 150 -2.07 16.05 3.55
CA LEU A 150 -1.43 16.12 2.24
C LEU A 150 -2.24 17.05 1.32
N THR A 151 -1.55 18.00 0.71
CA THR A 151 -2.16 18.93 -0.26
C THR A 151 -2.31 18.26 -1.61
N LYS A 152 -3.48 18.43 -2.26
CA LYS A 152 -3.65 18.01 -3.65
C LYS A 152 -2.95 19.03 -4.55
N SER A 153 -1.93 18.60 -5.29
CA SER A 153 -1.32 19.40 -6.34
C SER A 153 -2.14 19.30 -7.63
N ASN A 154 -2.22 20.41 -8.37
CA ASN A 154 -2.88 20.40 -9.67
C ASN A 154 -2.06 19.57 -10.66
N PHE A 155 -2.77 18.75 -11.42
CA PHE A 155 -2.20 17.92 -12.46
C PHE A 155 -1.63 18.76 -13.60
N THR A 156 -0.39 18.54 -13.97
CA THR A 156 0.18 18.95 -15.24
C THR A 156 0.25 17.69 -16.11
N PRO A 157 -0.51 17.57 -17.21
CA PRO A 157 -0.39 16.41 -18.10
C PRO A 157 1.05 16.32 -18.59
N TYR A 158 1.67 15.14 -18.44
CA TYR A 158 2.92 14.87 -19.13
C TYR A 158 2.63 14.87 -20.63
N PRO A 159 3.44 15.56 -21.45
CA PRO A 159 3.33 15.42 -22.91
C PRO A 159 3.52 13.95 -23.29
N SER A 160 2.69 13.47 -24.18
CA SER A 160 2.68 12.08 -24.65
C SER A 160 3.89 11.67 -25.49
N SER A 161 4.88 12.56 -25.66
CA SER A 161 6.17 12.27 -26.30
C SER A 161 7.30 12.96 -25.53
N PRO A 162 8.47 12.32 -25.35
CA PRO A 162 9.65 13.06 -24.96
C PRO A 162 9.97 14.11 -26.01
N PRO A 163 10.49 15.30 -25.62
CA PRO A 163 10.91 16.30 -26.59
C PRO A 163 11.96 15.68 -27.52
N PRO A 164 11.93 15.99 -28.85
CA PRO A 164 12.93 15.50 -29.78
C PRO A 164 14.32 15.95 -29.28
N THR A 165 15.21 15.00 -29.10
CA THR A 165 16.62 15.26 -28.84
C THR A 165 17.22 15.84 -30.10
N HIS A 166 17.58 17.13 -30.09
CA HIS A 166 18.41 17.78 -31.09
C HIS A 166 19.89 17.54 -30.81
#